data_eaa17e5affd4b8c86ac33ce5459eaf67
#
_entry.id   eaa17e5affd4b8c86ac33ce5459eaf67
#
_cell.length_a   1.000
_cell.length_b   1.000
_cell.length_c   1.000
_cell.angle_alpha   90.00
_cell.angle_beta   90.00
_cell.angle_gamma   90.00
#
_symmetry.space_group_name_H-M   'P 1'
#
loop_
_entity.id
_entity.type
_entity.pdbx_description
1 polymer ?
#
loop_
_entity_poly.entity_id
_entity_poly.type
_entity_poly.pdbx_seq_one_letter_code
_entity_poly.pdbx_strand_id
1 'polypeptide(L)'
;MAINILIVDDSAVMRAMILKSLRMTGLEIGETFQAGNGQEGLEALNDNWIDVVIADINMPVMNGEEMIDHMRENPATADIPIVVISTEGSEARLDRLREKGAAFIHKPFTPETIRDTMQTMLHMEGDD
;
A
#
# COMPACT_ATOMS: atom_id res chain seq x y z
N MET A 1 15.31 -10.94 0.37
CA MET A 1 14.85 -10.52 -0.95
C MET A 1 14.40 -9.07 -0.92
N ALA A 2 14.72 -8.34 -1.97
CA ALA A 2 14.30 -6.96 -2.07
C ALA A 2 12.80 -6.88 -2.39
N ILE A 3 12.12 -5.94 -1.76
CA ILE A 3 10.67 -5.76 -1.89
C ILE A 3 10.41 -4.58 -2.80
N ASN A 4 9.70 -4.79 -3.90
CA ASN A 4 9.31 -3.72 -4.80
C ASN A 4 7.96 -3.15 -4.33
N ILE A 5 7.89 -1.84 -4.16
CA ILE A 5 6.77 -1.18 -3.50
C ILE A 5 6.18 -0.10 -4.40
N LEU A 6 4.85 -0.10 -4.50
CA LEU A 6 4.12 1.00 -5.14
C LEU A 6 3.46 1.85 -4.05
N ILE A 7 3.70 3.15 -4.07
CA ILE A 7 3.11 4.10 -3.14
C ILE A 7 2.12 4.96 -3.90
N VAL A 8 0.84 4.93 -3.50
CA VAL A 8 -0.24 5.65 -4.18
C VAL A 8 -0.86 6.65 -3.20
N ASP A 9 -0.66 7.94 -3.47
CA ASP A 9 -1.19 9.01 -2.62
C ASP A 9 -1.16 10.28 -3.48
N ASP A 10 -2.20 11.11 -3.40
CA ASP A 10 -2.26 12.32 -4.21
C ASP A 10 -1.32 13.42 -3.71
N SER A 11 -0.75 13.26 -2.52
CA SER A 11 0.22 14.19 -1.96
C SER A 11 1.64 13.72 -2.20
N ALA A 12 2.40 14.46 -3.00
CA ALA A 12 3.81 14.14 -3.24
C ALA A 12 4.63 14.18 -1.95
N VAL A 13 4.28 15.10 -1.03
CA VAL A 13 4.95 15.20 0.26
C VAL A 13 4.70 13.93 1.08
N MET A 14 3.47 13.45 1.08
CA MET A 14 3.14 12.23 1.81
C MET A 14 3.86 11.02 1.22
N ARG A 15 3.91 10.91 -0.12
CA ARG A 15 4.65 9.82 -0.75
C ARG A 15 6.12 9.82 -0.32
N ALA A 16 6.71 11.02 -0.25
CA ALA A 16 8.11 11.15 0.18
C ALA A 16 8.28 10.72 1.64
N MET A 17 7.32 11.07 2.50
CA MET A 17 7.36 10.69 3.91
C MET A 17 7.25 9.18 4.08
N ILE A 18 6.35 8.56 3.33
CA ILE A 18 6.18 7.10 3.38
C ILE A 18 7.47 6.42 2.92
N LEU A 19 8.05 6.89 1.82
CA LEU A 19 9.28 6.32 1.30
C LEU A 19 10.42 6.44 2.31
N LYS A 20 10.55 7.60 2.96
CA LYS A 20 11.57 7.81 3.97
C LYS A 20 11.37 6.83 5.13
N SER A 21 10.13 6.65 5.58
CA SER A 21 9.83 5.71 6.66
C SER A 21 10.15 4.27 6.27
N LEU A 22 9.85 3.90 5.03
CA LEU A 22 10.16 2.56 4.52
C LEU A 22 11.67 2.29 4.60
N ARG A 23 12.49 3.27 4.22
CA ARG A 23 13.94 3.12 4.28
C ARG A 23 14.48 3.03 5.69
N MET A 24 13.68 3.43 6.68
CA MET A 24 14.05 3.36 8.10
C MET A 24 13.58 2.07 8.77
N THR A 25 12.84 1.21 8.05
CA THR A 25 12.31 -0.02 8.63
C THR A 25 13.35 -1.10 8.83
N GLY A 26 14.46 -1.04 8.12
CA GLY A 26 15.45 -2.12 8.11
C GLY A 26 15.13 -3.22 7.11
N LEU A 27 13.97 -3.16 6.44
CA LEU A 27 13.62 -4.11 5.40
C LEU A 27 14.43 -3.82 4.14
N GLU A 28 14.71 -4.86 3.37
CA GLU A 28 15.42 -4.69 2.10
C GLU A 28 14.43 -4.20 1.06
N ILE A 29 14.54 -2.92 0.72
CA ILE A 29 13.66 -2.27 -0.25
C ILE A 29 14.30 -2.34 -1.63
N GLY A 30 13.54 -2.88 -2.60
CA GLY A 30 13.97 -2.93 -3.99
C GLY A 30 13.59 -1.64 -4.72
N GLU A 31 12.91 -1.78 -5.87
CA GLU A 31 12.46 -0.62 -6.61
C GLU A 31 11.20 -0.04 -5.98
N THR A 32 11.07 1.28 -6.03
CA THR A 32 9.89 1.96 -5.54
C THR A 32 9.27 2.76 -6.68
N PHE A 33 7.94 2.72 -6.72
CA PHE A 33 7.15 3.40 -7.74
C PHE A 33 6.14 4.29 -7.03
N GLN A 34 5.77 5.41 -7.66
CA GLN A 34 4.83 6.36 -7.07
C GLN A 34 3.72 6.67 -8.05
N ALA A 35 2.52 6.86 -7.53
CA ALA A 35 1.34 7.22 -8.31
C ALA A 35 0.51 8.23 -7.51
N GLY A 36 -0.14 9.14 -8.22
CA GLY A 36 -0.91 10.22 -7.59
C GLY A 36 -2.39 9.91 -7.42
N ASN A 37 -2.87 8.80 -7.96
CA ASN A 37 -4.26 8.38 -7.81
C ASN A 37 -4.36 6.90 -8.16
N GLY A 38 -5.57 6.34 -7.99
CA GLY A 38 -5.77 4.91 -8.23
C GLY A 38 -5.57 4.49 -9.68
N GLN A 39 -5.94 5.36 -10.62
CA GLN A 39 -5.75 5.05 -12.05
C GLN A 39 -4.27 4.91 -12.39
N GLU A 40 -3.45 5.87 -11.95
CA GLU A 40 -2.01 5.80 -12.14
C GLU A 40 -1.42 4.59 -11.43
N GLY A 41 -2.00 4.24 -10.26
CA GLY A 41 -1.56 3.06 -9.52
C GLY A 41 -1.78 1.78 -10.30
N LEU A 42 -2.95 1.65 -10.95
CA LEU A 42 -3.23 0.48 -11.78
C LEU A 42 -2.30 0.41 -12.99
N GLU A 43 -1.96 1.56 -13.57
CA GLU A 43 -1.01 1.61 -14.68
C GLU A 43 0.37 1.14 -14.23
N ALA A 44 0.81 1.59 -13.05
CA ALA A 44 2.11 1.17 -12.51
C ALA A 44 2.14 -0.33 -12.26
N LEU A 45 1.03 -0.89 -11.75
CA LEU A 45 0.93 -2.32 -11.51
C LEU A 45 1.00 -3.12 -12.82
N ASN A 46 0.46 -2.57 -13.89
CA ASN A 46 0.48 -3.23 -15.19
C ASN A 46 1.90 -3.26 -15.78
N ASP A 47 2.69 -2.22 -15.51
CA ASP A 47 3.97 -2.02 -16.17
C ASP A 47 5.18 -2.53 -15.38
N ASN A 48 5.00 -2.87 -14.10
CA ASN A 48 6.13 -3.15 -13.21
C ASN A 48 5.84 -4.34 -12.31
N TRP A 49 6.89 -4.99 -11.83
CA TRP A 49 6.76 -6.04 -10.82
C TRP A 49 6.67 -5.38 -9.46
N ILE A 50 5.54 -5.56 -8.78
CA ILE A 50 5.27 -4.94 -7.49
C ILE A 50 4.87 -6.00 -6.48
N ASP A 51 5.53 -6.00 -5.33
CA ASP A 51 5.30 -6.99 -4.27
C ASP A 51 4.27 -6.53 -3.26
N VAL A 52 4.12 -5.21 -3.06
CA VAL A 52 3.15 -4.67 -2.11
C VAL A 52 2.75 -3.27 -2.54
N VAL A 53 1.48 -2.92 -2.30
CA VAL A 53 0.95 -1.59 -2.58
C VAL A 53 0.67 -0.89 -1.26
N ILE A 54 1.14 0.34 -1.11
CA ILE A 54 0.78 1.22 0.00
C ILE A 54 -0.05 2.35 -0.58
N ALA A 55 -1.29 2.52 -0.11
CA ALA A 55 -2.22 3.45 -0.73
C ALA A 55 -3.02 4.24 0.29
N ASP A 56 -3.32 5.50 -0.05
CA ASP A 56 -4.33 6.27 0.66
C ASP A 56 -5.71 5.91 0.10
N ILE A 57 -6.76 6.31 0.79
CA ILE A 57 -8.13 6.07 0.36
C ILE A 57 -8.64 7.25 -0.48
N ASN A 58 -8.53 8.46 0.03
CA ASN A 58 -9.16 9.63 -0.58
C ASN A 58 -8.23 10.29 -1.61
N MET A 59 -8.49 10.01 -2.88
CA MET A 59 -7.69 10.52 -3.99
C MET A 59 -8.62 10.91 -5.14
N PRO A 60 -8.21 11.88 -5.98
CA PRO A 60 -9.01 12.24 -7.15
C PRO A 60 -8.95 11.16 -8.23
N VAL A 61 -9.81 11.23 -9.21
CA VAL A 61 -9.91 10.36 -10.37
C VAL A 61 -10.37 8.96 -9.99
N MET A 62 -9.59 8.25 -9.18
CA MET A 62 -9.95 6.93 -8.66
C MET A 62 -9.39 6.84 -7.24
N ASN A 63 -10.26 6.59 -6.27
CA ASN A 63 -9.83 6.50 -4.87
C ASN A 63 -9.23 5.11 -4.58
N GLY A 64 -8.72 4.96 -3.34
CA GLY A 64 -8.01 3.73 -2.97
C GLY A 64 -8.91 2.52 -2.95
N GLU A 65 -10.15 2.65 -2.49
CA GLU A 65 -11.07 1.52 -2.44
C GLU A 65 -11.41 1.04 -3.84
N GLU A 66 -11.64 1.97 -4.77
CA GLU A 66 -11.90 1.62 -6.17
C GLU A 66 -10.70 0.91 -6.79
N MET A 67 -9.50 1.41 -6.51
CA MET A 67 -8.28 0.77 -7.00
C MET A 67 -8.17 -0.67 -6.49
N ILE A 68 -8.46 -0.88 -5.20
CA ILE A 68 -8.41 -2.20 -4.60
C ILE A 68 -9.41 -3.13 -5.27
N ASP A 69 -10.63 -2.65 -5.56
CA ASP A 69 -11.63 -3.46 -6.25
C ASP A 69 -11.12 -3.92 -7.61
N HIS A 70 -10.53 -3.01 -8.38
CA HIS A 70 -9.96 -3.36 -9.67
C HIS A 70 -8.83 -4.38 -9.53
N MET A 71 -7.98 -4.20 -8.52
CA MET A 71 -6.89 -5.15 -8.27
C MET A 71 -7.39 -6.55 -7.97
N ARG A 72 -8.43 -6.65 -7.14
CA ARG A 72 -8.96 -7.96 -6.73
C ARG A 72 -9.70 -8.67 -7.86
N GLU A 73 -10.20 -7.93 -8.84
CA GLU A 73 -10.88 -8.50 -10.01
C GLU A 73 -9.93 -8.95 -11.10
N ASN A 74 -8.66 -8.52 -11.04
CA ASN A 74 -7.67 -8.86 -12.07
C ASN A 74 -6.75 -9.97 -11.54
N PRO A 75 -6.74 -11.15 -12.19
CA PRO A 75 -5.91 -12.26 -11.70
C PRO A 75 -4.43 -11.91 -11.55
N ALA A 76 -3.91 -10.98 -12.35
CA ALA A 76 -2.51 -10.59 -12.29
C ALA A 76 -2.18 -9.82 -11.00
N THR A 77 -3.17 -9.20 -10.36
CA THR A 77 -2.95 -8.37 -9.17
C THR A 77 -3.79 -8.81 -7.97
N ALA A 78 -4.62 -9.85 -8.14
CA ALA A 78 -5.60 -10.23 -7.11
C ALA A 78 -4.98 -10.61 -5.77
N ASP A 79 -3.74 -11.08 -5.77
CA ASP A 79 -3.09 -11.56 -4.55
C ASP A 79 -2.04 -10.61 -4.01
N ILE A 80 -1.84 -9.43 -4.64
CA ILE A 80 -0.84 -8.49 -4.17
C ILE A 80 -1.30 -7.88 -2.86
N PRO A 81 -0.47 -7.97 -1.80
CA PRO A 81 -0.81 -7.36 -0.50
C PRO A 81 -0.98 -5.85 -0.61
N ILE A 82 -1.96 -5.33 0.12
CA ILE A 82 -2.27 -3.90 0.12
C ILE A 82 -2.28 -3.40 1.56
N VAL A 83 -1.54 -2.32 1.81
CA VAL A 83 -1.54 -1.62 3.09
C VAL A 83 -2.12 -0.23 2.84
N VAL A 84 -3.23 0.08 3.50
CA VAL A 84 -3.85 1.40 3.41
C VAL A 84 -3.33 2.27 4.54
N ILE A 85 -2.81 3.46 4.21
CA ILE A 85 -2.36 4.43 5.22
C ILE A 85 -3.22 5.69 5.05
N SER A 86 -4.05 6.00 6.05
CA SER A 86 -5.05 7.06 5.89
C SER A 86 -5.46 7.62 7.24
N THR A 87 -6.15 8.78 7.19
CA THR A 87 -6.81 9.36 8.36
C THR A 87 -8.25 8.88 8.51
N GLU A 88 -8.70 8.01 7.60
CA GLU A 88 -10.08 7.51 7.62
C GLU A 88 -10.44 6.90 8.97
N GLY A 89 -11.61 7.27 9.51
CA GLY A 89 -12.06 6.78 10.82
C GLY A 89 -13.39 6.06 10.78
N SER A 90 -14.00 5.89 9.61
CA SER A 90 -15.28 5.19 9.50
C SER A 90 -15.07 3.68 9.67
N GLU A 91 -15.67 3.11 10.71
CA GLU A 91 -15.56 1.66 10.96
C GLU A 91 -16.13 0.84 9.80
N ALA A 92 -17.25 1.29 9.22
CA ALA A 92 -17.85 0.57 8.10
C ALA A 92 -16.90 0.53 6.91
N ARG A 93 -16.21 1.63 6.65
CA ARG A 93 -15.27 1.69 5.52
C ARG A 93 -14.04 0.83 5.78
N LEU A 94 -13.53 0.86 7.02
CA LEU A 94 -12.40 0.03 7.40
C LEU A 94 -12.74 -1.46 7.31
N ASP A 95 -13.95 -1.82 7.73
CA ASP A 95 -14.40 -3.22 7.63
C ASP A 95 -14.45 -3.69 6.19
N ARG A 96 -14.94 -2.83 5.27
CA ARG A 96 -14.97 -3.18 3.84
C ARG A 96 -13.56 -3.42 3.31
N LEU A 97 -12.60 -2.57 3.71
CA LEU A 97 -11.20 -2.72 3.28
C LEU A 97 -10.60 -4.01 3.81
N ARG A 98 -10.87 -4.35 5.07
CA ARG A 98 -10.39 -5.61 5.64
C ARG A 98 -10.96 -6.82 4.91
N GLU A 99 -12.24 -6.75 4.55
CA GLU A 99 -12.88 -7.84 3.79
C GLU A 99 -12.22 -8.03 2.43
N LYS A 100 -11.64 -6.97 1.87
CA LYS A 100 -10.92 -7.02 0.60
C LYS A 100 -9.47 -7.43 0.79
N GLY A 101 -9.07 -7.79 2.00
CA GLY A 101 -7.74 -8.27 2.30
C GLY A 101 -6.70 -7.19 2.52
N ALA A 102 -7.11 -5.94 2.72
CA ALA A 102 -6.17 -4.85 2.95
C ALA A 102 -5.88 -4.71 4.45
N ALA A 103 -4.64 -4.38 4.78
CA ALA A 103 -4.28 -3.95 6.13
C ALA A 103 -4.46 -2.45 6.22
N PHE A 104 -4.59 -1.93 7.44
CA PHE A 104 -4.83 -0.50 7.63
C PHE A 104 -3.88 0.07 8.68
N ILE A 105 -3.30 1.23 8.38
CA ILE A 105 -2.47 2.00 9.30
C ILE A 105 -3.05 3.41 9.38
N HIS A 106 -3.36 3.87 10.59
CA HIS A 106 -3.80 5.24 10.81
C HIS A 106 -2.64 6.21 10.71
N LYS A 107 -2.86 7.36 10.10
CA LYS A 107 -1.94 8.49 10.20
C LYS A 107 -2.12 9.14 11.56
N PRO A 108 -1.06 9.59 12.24
CA PRO A 108 0.34 9.50 11.82
C PRO A 108 0.89 8.10 11.99
N PHE A 109 1.89 7.76 11.19
CA PHE A 109 2.51 6.44 11.20
C PHE A 109 3.97 6.56 11.63
N THR A 110 4.56 5.42 12.02
CA THR A 110 5.98 5.33 12.36
C THR A 110 6.63 4.25 11.48
N PRO A 111 7.98 4.29 11.34
CA PRO A 111 8.64 3.20 10.62
C PRO A 111 8.35 1.83 11.24
N GLU A 112 8.25 1.75 12.57
CA GLU A 112 7.95 0.49 13.24
C GLU A 112 6.58 -0.06 12.85
N THR A 113 5.56 0.81 12.81
CA THR A 113 4.21 0.40 12.42
C THR A 113 4.20 -0.12 10.99
N ILE A 114 4.87 0.59 10.08
CA ILE A 114 4.97 0.17 8.69
C ILE A 114 5.69 -1.16 8.58
N ARG A 115 6.84 -1.30 9.27
CA ARG A 115 7.61 -2.53 9.25
C ARG A 115 6.78 -3.72 9.71
N ASP A 116 6.13 -3.57 10.87
CA ASP A 116 5.39 -4.68 11.45
C ASP A 116 4.23 -5.10 10.56
N THR A 117 3.52 -4.13 9.98
CA THR A 117 2.40 -4.41 9.08
C THR A 117 2.89 -5.11 7.82
N MET A 118 3.99 -4.63 7.25
CA MET A 118 4.53 -5.24 6.03
C MET A 118 5.03 -6.66 6.28
N GLN A 119 5.70 -6.89 7.41
CA GLN A 119 6.16 -8.23 7.75
C GLN A 119 4.99 -9.20 7.86
N THR A 120 3.90 -8.77 8.48
CA THR A 120 2.71 -9.60 8.61
C THR A 120 2.10 -9.88 7.24
N MET A 121 1.92 -8.83 6.42
CA MET A 121 1.28 -8.97 5.11
C MET A 121 2.11 -9.80 4.14
N LEU A 122 3.43 -9.73 4.25
CA LEU A 122 4.33 -10.46 3.36
C LEU A 122 4.83 -11.78 3.97
N HIS A 123 4.35 -12.11 5.16
CA HIS A 123 4.73 -13.34 5.88
C HIS A 123 6.26 -13.45 6.05
N MET A 124 6.88 -12.35 6.46
CA MET A 124 8.34 -12.28 6.59
C MET A 124 8.84 -12.51 8.00
N GLU A 125 7.96 -12.38 8.98
CA GLU A 125 8.41 -12.51 10.38
C GLU A 125 8.83 -13.95 10.66
N GLY A 126 9.84 -14.05 11.37
CA GLY A 126 10.31 -15.32 11.81
C GLY A 126 10.81 -16.21 10.75
N ASP A 127 10.74 -15.88 10.35
CA ASP A 127 11.08 -16.67 9.66
C ASP A 127 11.90 -17.37 9.92
N ASP A 128 11.61 -17.25 10.11
CA ASP A 128 11.99 -17.74 10.56
C ASP A 128 12.06 -18.28 10.79
#